data_f86212cf0e5626f90920787293f9ebf2
#
_entry.id   f86212cf0e5626f90920787293f9ebf2
#
_cell.length_a   1.000
_cell.length_b   1.000
_cell.length_c   1.000
_cell.angle_alpha   90.00
_cell.angle_beta   90.00
_cell.angle_gamma   90.00
#
_symmetry.space_group_name_H-M   'P 1'
#
loop_
_entity.id
_entity.type
_entity.pdbx_description
1 polymer ?
#
loop_
_entity_poly.entity_id
_entity_poly.type
_entity_poly.pdbx_seq_one_letter_code
_entity_poly.pdbx_strand_id
1 'polypeptide(L)'
;SILSDLIRAGRVRADGPALGFLSLGQVVPMVSFLPKADRLRADLAFLAARDEVRWIDVTAPGDGCAFALCDPVAVSGVAPPDQRWPLVISAAFTQTLTPETWKLLRWRFFRLHFQYLCAFDRPGDYDYFQITAGPYSLGDRYADRLPSKSRIDVPASKYTSMAA
;
A
#
# COMPACT_ATOMS: atom_id res chain seq x y z
N SER A 1 5.98 9.55 -6.33
CA SER A 1 6.59 10.85 -6.69
C SER A 1 5.53 11.93 -6.92
N ILE A 2 4.49 11.74 -7.75
CA ILE A 2 3.48 12.79 -8.04
C ILE A 2 2.85 13.37 -6.77
N LEU A 3 2.41 12.54 -5.82
CA LEU A 3 1.84 13.00 -4.55
C LEU A 3 2.85 13.81 -3.73
N SER A 4 4.10 13.37 -3.67
CA SER A 4 5.17 14.08 -2.98
C SER A 4 5.40 15.46 -3.59
N ASP A 5 5.40 15.55 -4.92
CA ASP A 5 5.57 16.82 -5.64
C ASP A 5 4.39 17.78 -5.38
N LEU A 6 3.16 17.27 -5.40
CA LEU A 6 1.97 18.07 -5.11
C LEU A 6 1.98 18.63 -3.69
N ILE A 7 2.38 17.82 -2.70
CA ILE A 7 2.46 18.26 -1.30
C ILE A 7 3.58 19.29 -1.13
N ARG A 8 4.78 19.04 -1.67
CA ARG A 8 5.91 19.99 -1.62
C ARG A 8 5.58 21.32 -2.30
N ALA A 9 4.80 21.28 -3.38
CA ALA A 9 4.34 22.49 -4.08
C ALA A 9 3.16 23.21 -3.39
N GLY A 10 2.72 22.77 -2.20
CA GLY A 10 1.59 23.37 -1.48
C GLY A 10 0.25 23.23 -2.22
N ARG A 11 0.14 22.25 -3.13
CA ARG A 11 -1.08 22.00 -3.92
C ARG A 11 -2.11 21.15 -3.17
N VAL A 12 -1.74 20.59 -2.03
CA VAL A 12 -2.62 19.87 -1.11
C VAL A 12 -2.87 20.73 0.08
N ARG A 13 -4.14 21.00 0.38
CA ARG A 13 -4.52 21.89 1.49
C ARG A 13 -4.30 21.19 2.83
N ALA A 14 -3.59 21.86 3.73
CA ALA A 14 -3.37 21.34 5.09
C ALA A 14 -4.64 21.41 5.97
N ASP A 15 -5.56 22.32 5.64
CA ASP A 15 -6.84 22.56 6.35
C ASP A 15 -8.02 21.79 5.74
N GLY A 16 -7.76 20.98 4.69
CA GLY A 16 -8.75 20.16 4.02
C GLY A 16 -8.71 18.71 4.48
N PRO A 17 -9.61 17.86 3.95
CA PRO A 17 -9.54 16.43 4.21
C PRO A 17 -8.23 15.86 3.63
N ALA A 18 -7.61 14.93 4.37
CA ALA A 18 -6.40 14.26 3.89
C ALA A 18 -6.68 13.47 2.61
N LEU A 19 -5.72 13.46 1.69
CA LEU A 19 -5.81 12.67 0.46
C LEU A 19 -5.79 11.18 0.78
N GLY A 20 -6.77 10.44 0.29
CA GLY A 20 -6.74 8.99 0.30
C GLY A 20 -5.79 8.46 -0.78
N PHE A 21 -4.75 7.74 -0.37
CA PHE A 21 -3.87 7.01 -1.28
C PHE A 21 -4.01 5.52 -1.03
N LEU A 22 -4.58 4.81 -1.99
CA LEU A 22 -4.77 3.36 -1.95
C LEU A 22 -3.82 2.71 -2.94
N SER A 23 -2.82 1.98 -2.46
CA SER A 23 -1.95 1.14 -3.29
C SER A 23 -2.41 -0.32 -3.21
N LEU A 24 -2.58 -0.95 -4.38
CA LEU A 24 -3.11 -2.30 -4.53
C LEU A 24 -2.07 -3.18 -5.22
N GLY A 25 -1.68 -4.30 -4.60
CA GLY A 25 -0.75 -5.24 -5.19
C GLY A 25 0.58 -4.59 -5.60
N GLN A 26 1.14 -3.72 -4.78
CA GLN A 26 2.28 -2.88 -5.13
C GLN A 26 3.57 -3.68 -5.38
N VAL A 27 4.40 -3.13 -6.27
CA VAL A 27 5.73 -3.64 -6.66
C VAL A 27 6.84 -2.60 -6.43
N VAL A 28 6.62 -1.68 -5.52
CA VAL A 28 7.55 -0.58 -5.23
C VAL A 28 8.99 -1.08 -4.96
N PRO A 29 9.22 -2.18 -4.21
CA PRO A 29 10.55 -2.70 -3.97
C PRO A 29 11.33 -3.07 -5.23
N MET A 30 10.67 -3.46 -6.33
CA MET A 30 11.35 -3.72 -7.61
C MET A 30 12.15 -2.51 -8.11
N VAL A 31 11.67 -1.30 -7.82
CA VAL A 31 12.32 -0.07 -8.24
C VAL A 31 13.15 0.54 -7.12
N SER A 32 12.63 0.62 -5.90
CA SER A 32 13.34 1.25 -4.77
C SER A 32 14.64 0.53 -4.39
N PHE A 33 14.77 -0.77 -4.71
CA PHE A 33 15.99 -1.56 -4.50
C PHE A 33 17.08 -1.33 -5.57
N LEU A 34 16.80 -0.53 -6.60
CA LEU A 34 17.78 -0.21 -7.62
C LEU A 34 18.77 0.87 -7.15
N PRO A 35 20.03 0.85 -7.64
CA PRO A 35 21.07 1.80 -7.19
C PRO A 35 20.66 3.26 -7.33
N LYS A 36 20.05 3.63 -8.47
CA LYS A 36 19.73 5.02 -8.83
C LYS A 36 18.27 5.41 -8.55
N ALA A 37 17.63 4.78 -7.56
CA ALA A 37 16.25 5.09 -7.19
C ALA A 37 16.17 6.09 -6.02
N ASP A 38 17.17 6.97 -5.88
CA ASP A 38 17.33 7.90 -4.76
C ASP A 38 16.10 8.77 -4.56
N ARG A 39 15.56 9.32 -5.65
CA ARG A 39 14.36 10.13 -5.60
C ARG A 39 13.13 9.34 -5.13
N LEU A 40 12.93 8.11 -5.64
CA LEU A 40 11.80 7.29 -5.17
C LEU A 40 11.92 7.03 -3.67
N ARG A 41 13.10 6.71 -3.18
CA ARG A 41 13.35 6.48 -1.75
C ARG A 41 13.07 7.74 -0.93
N ALA A 42 13.51 8.91 -1.41
CA ALA A 42 13.21 10.19 -0.76
C ALA A 42 11.70 10.49 -0.74
N ASP A 43 10.98 10.18 -1.81
CA ASP A 43 9.54 10.36 -1.89
C ASP A 43 8.80 9.39 -0.97
N LEU A 44 9.25 8.14 -0.84
CA LEU A 44 8.69 7.15 0.10
C LEU A 44 8.84 7.63 1.55
N ALA A 45 10.07 8.02 1.95
CA ALA A 45 10.34 8.56 3.28
C ALA A 45 9.50 9.81 3.57
N PHE A 46 9.43 10.73 2.61
CA PHE A 46 8.63 11.95 2.72
C PHE A 46 7.15 11.65 2.95
N LEU A 47 6.53 10.82 2.08
CA LEU A 47 5.09 10.51 2.19
C LEU A 47 4.76 9.75 3.47
N ALA A 48 5.67 8.94 3.96
CA ALA A 48 5.46 8.11 5.14
C ALA A 48 5.20 8.90 6.43
N ALA A 49 5.66 10.16 6.51
CA ALA A 49 5.51 11.03 7.68
C ALA A 49 4.45 12.13 7.50
N ARG A 50 3.72 12.18 6.36
CA ARG A 50 2.83 13.31 6.04
C ARG A 50 1.42 13.14 6.58
N ASP A 51 0.86 14.24 7.11
CA ASP A 51 -0.53 14.29 7.58
C ASP A 51 -1.53 14.58 6.46
N GLU A 52 -1.07 15.12 5.33
CA GLU A 52 -1.90 15.44 4.16
C GLU A 52 -2.35 14.18 3.40
N VAL A 53 -1.80 13.03 3.74
CA VAL A 53 -2.15 11.77 3.07
C VAL A 53 -2.58 10.70 4.07
N ARG A 54 -3.49 9.85 3.66
CA ARG A 54 -3.84 8.58 4.33
C ARG A 54 -3.51 7.46 3.35
N TRP A 55 -2.35 6.83 3.54
CA TRP A 55 -1.86 5.80 2.63
C TRP A 55 -2.17 4.42 3.17
N ILE A 56 -3.04 3.70 2.48
CA ILE A 56 -3.36 2.30 2.76
C ILE A 56 -2.74 1.44 1.67
N ASP A 57 -1.91 0.48 2.05
CA ASP A 57 -1.28 -0.48 1.16
C ASP A 57 -1.92 -1.84 1.32
N VAL A 58 -2.54 -2.32 0.25
CA VAL A 58 -3.27 -3.60 0.26
C VAL A 58 -2.59 -4.58 -0.66
N THR A 59 -2.12 -5.66 -0.08
CA THR A 59 -1.53 -6.79 -0.80
C THR A 59 -2.08 -8.10 -0.25
N ALA A 60 -1.82 -9.21 -0.90
CA ALA A 60 -2.26 -10.51 -0.42
C ALA A 60 -1.18 -11.58 -0.60
N PRO A 61 -0.91 -12.40 0.42
CA PRO A 61 -0.17 -13.64 0.21
C PRO A 61 -0.84 -14.48 -0.88
N GLY A 62 -0.04 -15.00 -1.80
CA GLY A 62 -0.53 -15.74 -2.97
C GLY A 62 -0.65 -14.92 -4.25
N ASP A 63 -0.61 -13.58 -4.17
CA ASP A 63 -0.41 -12.72 -5.34
C ASP A 63 1.07 -12.74 -5.75
N GLY A 64 1.40 -13.56 -6.76
CA GLY A 64 2.78 -13.69 -7.26
C GLY A 64 3.29 -12.47 -8.02
N CYS A 65 2.45 -11.47 -8.25
CA CYS A 65 2.84 -10.21 -8.91
C CYS A 65 3.19 -9.10 -7.93
N ALA A 66 2.91 -9.27 -6.63
CA ALA A 66 3.08 -8.22 -5.62
C ALA A 66 4.15 -8.56 -4.58
N PHE A 67 4.69 -7.54 -3.93
CA PHE A 67 5.47 -7.69 -2.70
C PHE A 67 4.52 -7.79 -1.51
N ALA A 68 3.96 -9.00 -1.35
CA ALA A 68 2.89 -9.23 -0.40
C ALA A 68 3.29 -8.87 1.04
N LEU A 69 2.50 -8.00 1.66
CA LEU A 69 2.64 -7.52 3.03
C LEU A 69 3.98 -6.81 3.34
N CYS A 70 4.79 -6.52 2.34
CA CYS A 70 5.98 -5.70 2.51
C CYS A 70 5.59 -4.23 2.68
N ASP A 71 5.99 -3.62 3.78
CA ASP A 71 5.95 -2.16 3.92
C ASP A 71 6.99 -1.56 2.95
N PRO A 72 6.56 -0.86 1.88
CA PRO A 72 7.48 -0.41 0.83
C PRO A 72 8.49 0.62 1.32
N VAL A 73 8.21 1.33 2.40
CA VAL A 73 9.11 2.31 3.01
C VAL A 73 10.17 1.60 3.85
N ALA A 74 9.72 0.74 4.75
CA ALA A 74 10.58 0.04 5.68
C ALA A 74 11.53 -0.94 4.96
N VAL A 75 11.01 -1.78 4.03
CA VAL A 75 11.87 -2.72 3.30
C VAL A 75 12.86 -2.02 2.37
N SER A 76 12.57 -0.78 1.95
CA SER A 76 13.50 0.07 1.20
C SER A 76 14.61 0.68 2.06
N GLY A 77 14.54 0.51 3.39
CA GLY A 77 15.53 1.01 4.34
C GLY A 77 15.50 2.53 4.51
N VAL A 78 14.35 3.17 4.28
CA VAL A 78 14.18 4.63 4.33
C VAL A 78 13.04 5.07 5.26
N ALA A 79 12.64 4.21 6.16
CA ALA A 79 11.62 4.48 7.15
C ALA A 79 12.06 5.64 8.07
N PRO A 80 11.34 6.78 8.11
CA PRO A 80 11.66 7.85 9.03
C PRO A 80 11.25 7.46 10.46
N PRO A 81 11.86 8.06 11.51
CA PRO A 81 11.53 7.75 12.90
C PRO A 81 10.06 8.02 13.28
N ASP A 82 9.43 8.96 12.60
CA ASP A 82 8.04 9.36 12.76
C ASP A 82 7.11 8.76 11.70
N GLN A 83 7.50 7.61 11.12
CA GLN A 83 6.70 6.92 10.10
C GLN A 83 5.27 6.64 10.60
N ARG A 84 4.28 7.07 9.84
CA ARG A 84 2.85 6.82 10.04
C ARG A 84 2.25 5.93 8.96
N TRP A 85 2.80 6.04 7.75
CA TRP A 85 2.28 5.37 6.56
C TRP A 85 3.35 4.52 5.87
N PRO A 86 2.92 3.53 5.07
CA PRO A 86 1.54 3.09 4.85
C PRO A 86 0.98 2.25 6.00
N LEU A 87 -0.36 2.22 6.10
CA LEU A 87 -1.05 1.14 6.79
C LEU A 87 -1.08 -0.09 5.88
N VAL A 88 -0.27 -1.07 6.17
CA VAL A 88 -0.19 -2.31 5.37
C VAL A 88 -1.22 -3.32 5.85
N ILE A 89 -2.16 -3.67 4.98
CA ILE A 89 -3.22 -4.66 5.28
C ILE A 89 -3.28 -5.76 4.21
N SER A 90 -3.82 -6.91 4.60
CA SER A 90 -4.02 -8.05 3.70
C SER A 90 -5.43 -8.06 3.11
N ALA A 91 -5.55 -8.26 1.79
CA ALA A 91 -6.82 -8.63 1.18
C ALA A 91 -7.22 -10.09 1.48
N ALA A 92 -6.33 -10.88 2.06
CA ALA A 92 -6.56 -12.24 2.57
C ALA A 92 -7.30 -13.16 1.59
N PHE A 93 -6.84 -13.26 0.34
CA PHE A 93 -7.52 -13.99 -0.75
C PHE A 93 -7.99 -15.39 -0.36
N THR A 94 -7.22 -16.12 0.45
CA THR A 94 -7.60 -17.47 0.91
C THR A 94 -8.75 -17.49 1.91
N GLN A 95 -9.13 -16.35 2.48
CA GLN A 95 -10.23 -16.20 3.42
C GLN A 95 -11.43 -15.48 2.80
N THR A 96 -11.16 -14.54 1.88
CA THR A 96 -12.15 -13.68 1.25
C THR A 96 -12.72 -14.27 -0.06
N LEU A 97 -12.04 -15.25 -0.64
CA LEU A 97 -12.52 -16.05 -1.77
C LEU A 97 -13.01 -17.42 -1.28
N THR A 98 -14.00 -17.97 -1.95
CA THR A 98 -14.39 -19.37 -1.71
C THR A 98 -13.29 -20.32 -2.19
N PRO A 99 -13.23 -21.56 -1.68
CA PRO A 99 -12.26 -22.57 -2.16
C PRO A 99 -12.35 -22.76 -3.69
N GLU A 100 -13.55 -22.71 -4.26
CA GLU A 100 -13.81 -22.86 -5.69
C GLU A 100 -13.20 -21.70 -6.47
N THR A 101 -13.50 -20.45 -6.08
CA THR A 101 -12.96 -19.24 -6.71
C THR A 101 -11.43 -19.20 -6.57
N TRP A 102 -10.90 -19.50 -5.38
CA TRP A 102 -9.46 -19.58 -5.14
C TRP A 102 -8.79 -20.61 -6.05
N LYS A 103 -9.36 -21.81 -6.17
CA LYS A 103 -8.84 -22.85 -7.07
C LYS A 103 -8.78 -22.42 -8.53
N LEU A 104 -9.75 -21.65 -8.99
CA LEU A 104 -9.79 -21.10 -10.34
C LEU A 104 -8.76 -19.99 -10.57
N LEU A 105 -8.46 -19.17 -9.56
CA LEU A 105 -7.66 -17.95 -9.71
C LEU A 105 -6.17 -18.16 -9.37
N ARG A 106 -5.83 -19.00 -8.42
CA ARG A 106 -4.48 -19.10 -7.82
C ARG A 106 -3.32 -19.28 -8.79
N TRP A 107 -3.58 -19.84 -9.99
CA TRP A 107 -2.58 -20.02 -11.03
C TRP A 107 -2.72 -19.08 -12.22
N ARG A 108 -3.66 -18.15 -12.14
CA ARG A 108 -3.89 -17.13 -13.17
C ARG A 108 -3.33 -15.80 -12.68
N PHE A 109 -2.02 -15.65 -12.66
CA PHE A 109 -1.28 -14.56 -12.01
C PHE A 109 -1.91 -13.19 -12.19
N PHE A 110 -2.07 -12.71 -13.42
CA PHE A 110 -2.66 -11.38 -13.65
C PHE A 110 -4.11 -11.29 -13.21
N ARG A 111 -4.90 -12.34 -13.41
CA ARG A 111 -6.30 -12.32 -12.99
C ARG A 111 -6.43 -12.30 -11.47
N LEU A 112 -5.58 -13.02 -10.77
CA LEU A 112 -5.50 -12.97 -9.31
C LEU A 112 -4.98 -11.61 -8.83
N HIS A 113 -3.99 -11.04 -9.52
CA HIS A 113 -3.48 -9.70 -9.22
C HIS A 113 -4.57 -8.63 -9.34
N PHE A 114 -5.42 -8.71 -10.37
CA PHE A 114 -6.55 -7.78 -10.51
C PHE A 114 -7.75 -8.09 -9.60
N GLN A 115 -7.69 -9.13 -8.77
CA GLN A 115 -8.76 -9.45 -7.82
C GLN A 115 -9.01 -8.32 -6.82
N TYR A 116 -8.01 -7.49 -6.53
CA TYR A 116 -8.21 -6.30 -5.68
C TYR A 116 -9.30 -5.36 -6.18
N LEU A 117 -9.56 -5.32 -7.49
CA LEU A 117 -10.58 -4.47 -8.12
C LEU A 117 -11.93 -5.19 -8.31
N CYS A 118 -12.03 -6.43 -7.89
CA CYS A 118 -13.22 -7.26 -8.06
C CYS A 118 -13.94 -7.47 -6.72
N ALA A 119 -15.20 -7.85 -6.79
CA ALA A 119 -15.94 -8.29 -5.61
C ALA A 119 -15.33 -9.57 -5.03
N PHE A 120 -15.38 -9.67 -3.71
CA PHE A 120 -15.00 -10.86 -2.98
C PHE A 120 -16.23 -11.70 -2.65
N ASP A 121 -16.08 -13.02 -2.62
CA ASP A 121 -17.17 -13.93 -2.23
C ASP A 121 -17.56 -13.71 -0.75
N ARG A 122 -16.56 -13.35 0.08
CA ARG A 122 -16.69 -13.08 1.52
C ARG A 122 -15.87 -11.84 1.87
N PRO A 123 -16.40 -10.63 1.65
CA PRO A 123 -15.65 -9.40 1.92
C PRO A 123 -15.15 -9.35 3.36
N GLY A 124 -13.88 -8.97 3.54
CA GLY A 124 -13.25 -8.72 4.84
C GLY A 124 -13.07 -7.22 5.09
N ASP A 125 -11.96 -6.87 5.75
CA ASP A 125 -11.59 -5.47 5.99
C ASP A 125 -11.42 -4.66 4.71
N TYR A 126 -10.86 -5.31 3.68
CA TYR A 126 -10.67 -4.72 2.37
C TYR A 126 -11.85 -5.07 1.46
N ASP A 127 -12.49 -4.06 0.94
CA ASP A 127 -13.53 -4.13 -0.10
C ASP A 127 -13.42 -2.90 -0.98
N TYR A 128 -13.04 -3.10 -2.25
CA TYR A 128 -12.83 -2.02 -3.22
C TYR A 128 -14.07 -1.15 -3.41
N PHE A 129 -15.25 -1.76 -3.48
CA PHE A 129 -16.50 -1.05 -3.72
C PHE A 129 -16.93 -0.25 -2.49
N GLN A 130 -16.71 -0.75 -1.29
CA GLN A 130 -16.96 -0.01 -0.05
C GLN A 130 -16.00 1.17 0.11
N ILE A 131 -14.77 1.06 -0.40
CA ILE A 131 -13.79 2.16 -0.35
C ILE A 131 -14.14 3.23 -1.38
N THR A 132 -14.49 2.84 -2.62
CA THR A 132 -14.65 3.79 -3.73
C THR A 132 -16.04 4.38 -3.84
N ALA A 133 -17.06 3.71 -3.34
CA ALA A 133 -18.47 4.13 -3.42
C ALA A 133 -19.17 4.21 -2.07
N GLY A 134 -18.48 3.89 -0.97
CA GLY A 134 -19.02 3.98 0.38
C GLY A 134 -18.97 5.42 0.93
N PRO A 135 -19.57 5.65 2.10
CA PRO A 135 -19.74 6.99 2.69
C PRO A 135 -18.50 7.50 3.44
N TYR A 136 -17.49 6.66 3.69
CA TYR A 136 -16.34 7.01 4.53
C TYR A 136 -15.13 7.37 3.67
N SER A 137 -14.37 8.36 4.13
CA SER A 137 -13.03 8.59 3.58
C SER A 137 -12.12 7.39 3.89
N LEU A 138 -11.02 7.24 3.15
CA LEU A 138 -10.05 6.19 3.39
C LEU A 138 -9.45 6.28 4.82
N GLY A 139 -9.25 7.51 5.30
CA GLY A 139 -8.77 7.76 6.66
C GLY A 139 -9.76 7.33 7.74
N ASP A 140 -11.04 7.68 7.58
CA ASP A 140 -12.08 7.34 8.56
C ASP A 140 -12.33 5.84 8.59
N ARG A 141 -12.34 5.20 7.41
CA ARG A 141 -12.56 3.76 7.31
C ARG A 141 -11.51 2.93 8.07
N TYR A 142 -10.27 3.41 8.11
CA TYR A 142 -9.15 2.69 8.70
C TYR A 142 -8.54 3.39 9.94
N ALA A 143 -9.27 4.33 10.58
CA ALA A 143 -8.77 5.13 11.69
C ALA A 143 -8.21 4.27 12.84
N ASP A 144 -8.94 3.22 13.23
CA ASP A 144 -8.58 2.35 14.35
C ASP A 144 -7.92 1.02 13.90
N ARG A 145 -7.60 0.91 12.61
CA ARG A 145 -7.06 -0.34 12.06
C ARG A 145 -5.56 -0.42 12.26
N LEU A 146 -5.12 -1.47 12.94
CA LEU A 146 -3.70 -1.80 13.06
C LEU A 146 -3.20 -2.53 11.80
N PRO A 147 -1.92 -2.40 11.47
CA PRO A 147 -1.29 -3.16 10.37
C PRO A 147 -1.48 -4.67 10.56
N SER A 148 -1.48 -5.41 9.45
CA SER A 148 -1.50 -6.87 9.49
C SER A 148 -0.32 -7.41 10.30
N LYS A 149 -0.57 -8.39 11.17
CA LYS A 149 0.46 -8.99 12.04
C LYS A 149 1.63 -9.62 11.27
N SER A 150 1.36 -10.06 10.05
CA SER A 150 2.36 -10.66 9.14
C SER A 150 3.03 -9.63 8.22
N ARG A 151 2.90 -8.32 8.51
CA ARG A 151 3.62 -7.27 7.81
C ARG A 151 5.13 -7.50 7.89
N ILE A 152 5.80 -7.29 6.75
CA ILE A 152 7.25 -7.34 6.61
C ILE A 152 7.76 -5.90 6.59
N ASP A 153 8.49 -5.50 7.62
CA ASP A 153 9.00 -4.14 7.82
C ASP A 153 10.51 -4.11 8.10
N VAL A 154 11.21 -5.22 7.85
CA VAL A 154 12.66 -5.31 8.00
C VAL A 154 13.33 -4.77 6.73
N PRO A 155 14.32 -3.84 6.85
CA PRO A 155 15.07 -3.34 5.71
C PRO A 155 15.75 -4.46 4.92
N ALA A 156 15.52 -4.47 3.61
CA ALA A 156 16.05 -5.49 2.69
C ALA A 156 16.88 -4.88 1.54
N SER A 157 16.74 -3.58 1.28
CA SER A 157 17.49 -2.90 0.23
C SER A 157 18.98 -2.74 0.60
N LYS A 158 19.85 -2.94 -0.39
CA LYS A 158 21.28 -2.59 -0.29
C LYS A 158 21.52 -1.09 -0.48
N TYR A 159 20.58 -0.39 -1.07
CA TYR A 159 20.67 1.03 -1.42
C TYR A 159 19.64 1.82 -0.63
N THR A 160 20.12 2.73 0.19
CA THR A 160 19.30 3.54 1.09
C THR A 160 19.49 5.04 0.88
N SER A 161 20.35 5.43 -0.09
CA SER A 161 20.58 6.82 -0.42
C SER A 161 19.31 7.50 -0.90
N MET A 162 19.14 8.75 -0.53
CA MET A 162 18.00 9.58 -0.87
C MET A 162 18.48 10.90 -1.48
N ALA A 163 17.87 11.32 -2.59
CA ALA A 163 18.06 12.64 -3.19
C ALA A 163 16.69 13.16 -3.67
N ALA A 164 16.36 14.39 -3.28
CA ALA A 164 15.11 15.05 -3.68
C ALA A 164 15.20 15.61 -5.11
#